data_41f03ab589a85bd05b692d6e549cc3a4
#
_entry.id   41f03ab589a85bd05b692d6e549cc3a4
#
_cell.length_a   1.000
_cell.length_b   1.000
_cell.length_c   1.000
_cell.angle_alpha   90.00
_cell.angle_beta   90.00
_cell.angle_gamma   90.00
#
_symmetry.space_group_name_H-M   'P 1'
#
loop_
_entity.id
_entity.type
_entity.pdbx_description
1 polymer ?
#
loop_
_entity_poly.entity_id
_entity_poly.type
_entity_poly.pdbx_seq_one_letter_code
_entity_poly.pdbx_strand_id
1 'polypeptide(L)'
;KTNRQEKQEFYSDSETVKKYEELRFSNAGGQFVHQSEVSLFSKFLNICSLRESILDIPCGTGRMLPTITASGFKQVYAADYSDEMLAVCNENPLFLKAHFSKQDIYSTTYPKQQFSVVLSSRFLFHCDDQDRLFSEFERLIAPEGYLIFDSLRWSPRTWTRLFSEQLGGDVYTNSTSSIYKLADAHGFEVIDSQVILLFPSFVYNFIPGILMRPLIWLESIWPSLLKTKQVWILKKR
;
A
#
# COMPACT_ATOMS: atom_id res chain seq x y z
N LYS A 1 -21.41 -13.30 -2.90
CA LYS A 1 -20.64 -12.06 -3.16
C LYS A 1 -19.22 -12.46 -3.49
N THR A 2 -18.55 -11.73 -4.36
CA THR A 2 -17.11 -11.90 -4.58
C THR A 2 -16.34 -11.24 -3.43
N ASN A 3 -15.13 -11.72 -3.12
CA ASN A 3 -14.24 -11.11 -2.12
C ASN A 3 -14.04 -9.60 -2.35
N ARG A 4 -14.04 -9.17 -3.63
CA ARG A 4 -13.97 -7.77 -4.04
C ARG A 4 -15.19 -6.95 -3.57
N GLN A 5 -16.41 -7.46 -3.76
CA GLN A 5 -17.64 -6.78 -3.33
C GLN A 5 -17.72 -6.64 -1.81
N GLU A 6 -17.33 -7.68 -1.07
CA GLU A 6 -17.28 -7.63 0.40
C GLU A 6 -16.30 -6.57 0.91
N LYS A 7 -15.13 -6.44 0.27
CA LYS A 7 -14.16 -5.41 0.62
C LYS A 7 -14.63 -4.00 0.28
N GLN A 8 -15.25 -3.82 -0.88
CA GLN A 8 -15.82 -2.53 -1.28
C GLN A 8 -16.89 -2.09 -0.28
N GLU A 9 -17.80 -2.98 0.13
CA GLU A 9 -18.82 -2.70 1.15
C GLU A 9 -18.19 -2.36 2.52
N PHE A 10 -17.16 -3.11 2.95
CA PHE A 10 -16.48 -2.87 4.22
C PHE A 10 -15.83 -1.47 4.29
N TYR A 11 -15.19 -1.02 3.21
CA TYR A 11 -14.55 0.30 3.14
C TYR A 11 -15.49 1.43 2.73
N SER A 12 -16.77 1.17 2.46
CA SER A 12 -17.82 2.16 2.20
C SER A 12 -18.67 2.46 3.44
N ASP A 13 -18.40 1.82 4.58
CA ASP A 13 -19.08 2.12 5.82
C ASP A 13 -18.40 3.28 6.55
N SER A 14 -19.14 4.41 6.70
CA SER A 14 -18.61 5.66 7.26
C SER A 14 -18.11 5.54 8.71
N GLU A 15 -18.70 4.65 9.50
CA GLU A 15 -18.25 4.40 10.88
C GLU A 15 -16.95 3.61 10.89
N THR A 16 -16.82 2.62 10.01
CA THR A 16 -15.59 1.86 9.81
C THR A 16 -14.45 2.75 9.34
N VAL A 17 -14.70 3.68 8.41
CA VAL A 17 -13.70 4.62 7.90
C VAL A 17 -13.19 5.55 9.00
N LYS A 18 -14.08 6.15 9.80
CA LYS A 18 -13.70 7.04 10.91
C LYS A 18 -12.87 6.34 11.97
N LYS A 19 -13.17 5.09 12.27
CA LYS A 19 -12.44 4.27 13.26
C LYS A 19 -11.17 3.65 12.68
N TYR A 20 -11.01 3.63 11.37
CA TYR A 20 -9.92 2.90 10.69
C TYR A 20 -8.53 3.36 11.11
N GLU A 21 -8.29 4.65 11.15
CA GLU A 21 -7.00 5.21 11.56
C GLU A 21 -6.77 5.08 13.07
N GLU A 22 -7.81 5.37 13.89
CA GLU A 22 -7.72 5.22 15.34
C GLU A 22 -7.37 3.77 15.73
N LEU A 23 -8.05 2.79 15.16
CA LEU A 23 -7.81 1.38 15.47
C LEU A 23 -6.44 0.87 15.03
N ARG A 24 -5.86 1.46 13.98
CA ARG A 24 -4.62 0.94 13.38
C ARG A 24 -3.37 1.67 13.81
N PHE A 25 -3.45 2.96 14.16
CA PHE A 25 -2.26 3.80 14.34
C PHE A 25 -2.23 4.59 15.66
N SER A 26 -3.22 4.45 16.54
CA SER A 26 -3.28 5.18 17.81
C SER A 26 -2.30 4.66 18.86
N ASN A 27 -1.96 3.39 18.83
CA ASN A 27 -1.06 2.79 19.80
C ASN A 27 0.41 2.73 19.31
N ALA A 28 1.34 2.47 20.22
CA ALA A 28 2.78 2.45 19.93
C ALA A 28 3.17 1.43 18.84
N GLY A 29 2.50 0.27 18.80
CA GLY A 29 2.73 -0.76 17.79
C GLY A 29 2.25 -0.36 16.41
N GLY A 30 1.06 0.22 16.31
CA GLY A 30 0.52 0.75 15.06
C GLY A 30 1.36 1.90 14.51
N GLN A 31 1.84 2.80 15.39
CA GLN A 31 2.76 3.88 15.03
C GLN A 31 4.09 3.34 14.49
N PHE A 32 4.66 2.32 15.11
CA PHE A 32 5.88 1.67 14.63
C PHE A 32 5.68 1.08 13.23
N VAL A 33 4.59 0.36 13.00
CA VAL A 33 4.24 -0.19 11.68
C VAL A 33 4.13 0.94 10.65
N HIS A 34 3.40 2.00 10.97
CA HIS A 34 3.23 3.16 10.09
C HIS A 34 4.57 3.81 9.74
N GLN A 35 5.39 4.11 10.74
CA GLN A 35 6.70 4.73 10.53
C GLN A 35 7.64 3.85 9.70
N SER A 36 7.65 2.54 9.95
CA SER A 36 8.45 1.59 9.19
C SER A 36 8.07 1.56 7.71
N GLU A 37 6.76 1.54 7.41
CA GLU A 37 6.25 1.60 6.04
C GLU A 37 6.58 2.95 5.39
N VAL A 38 6.23 4.06 6.02
CA VAL A 38 6.47 5.42 5.50
C VAL A 38 7.94 5.66 5.20
N SER A 39 8.83 5.26 6.11
CA SER A 39 10.28 5.40 5.91
C SER A 39 10.75 4.67 4.66
N LEU A 40 10.25 3.46 4.42
CA LEU A 40 10.65 2.67 3.27
C LEU A 40 10.04 3.18 1.96
N PHE A 41 8.77 3.57 1.97
CA PHE A 41 8.15 4.22 0.81
C PHE A 41 8.88 5.54 0.47
N SER A 42 9.21 6.36 1.47
CA SER A 42 10.00 7.59 1.30
C SER A 42 11.37 7.30 0.66
N LYS A 43 12.08 6.26 1.16
CA LYS A 43 13.34 5.82 0.55
C LYS A 43 13.16 5.50 -0.94
N PHE A 44 12.12 4.75 -1.32
CA PHE A 44 11.88 4.36 -2.70
C PHE A 44 11.42 5.54 -3.57
N LEU A 45 10.59 6.44 -3.04
CA LEU A 45 10.25 7.68 -3.72
C LEU A 45 11.50 8.52 -4.05
N ASN A 46 12.52 8.50 -3.18
CA ASN A 46 13.77 9.20 -3.42
C ASN A 46 14.65 8.58 -4.52
N ILE A 47 14.46 7.31 -4.85
CA ILE A 47 15.14 6.65 -5.97
C ILE A 47 14.55 7.09 -7.32
N CYS A 48 13.25 7.45 -7.36
CA CYS A 48 12.58 7.86 -8.59
C CYS A 48 13.23 9.12 -9.18
N SER A 49 13.72 9.02 -10.42
CA SER A 49 14.32 10.14 -11.15
C SER A 49 13.28 11.03 -11.80
N LEU A 50 12.13 10.48 -12.20
CA LEU A 50 11.02 11.20 -12.82
C LEU A 50 10.06 11.69 -11.73
N ARG A 51 9.77 13.02 -11.69
CA ARG A 51 8.95 13.65 -10.64
C ARG A 51 7.86 14.57 -11.19
N GLU A 52 7.37 14.28 -12.40
CA GLU A 52 6.30 15.09 -13.00
C GLU A 52 4.96 14.85 -12.33
N SER A 53 4.57 13.59 -12.20
CA SER A 53 3.28 13.21 -11.62
C SER A 53 3.36 11.92 -10.85
N ILE A 54 2.61 11.82 -9.75
CA ILE A 54 2.45 10.60 -8.96
C ILE A 54 0.97 10.33 -8.72
N LEU A 55 0.59 9.06 -8.77
CA LEU A 55 -0.73 8.56 -8.38
C LEU A 55 -0.60 7.67 -7.15
N ASP A 56 -1.31 8.00 -6.07
CA ASP A 56 -1.55 7.12 -4.91
C ASP A 56 -2.89 6.40 -5.11
N ILE A 57 -2.87 5.07 -5.28
CA ILE A 57 -4.08 4.27 -5.54
C ILE A 57 -3.96 2.84 -4.98
N PRO A 58 -4.93 2.39 -4.14
CA PRO A 58 -5.95 3.18 -3.47
C PRO A 58 -5.33 4.05 -2.36
N CYS A 59 -5.74 5.31 -2.28
CA CYS A 59 -5.17 6.25 -1.31
C CYS A 59 -5.75 6.11 0.10
N GLY A 60 -6.94 5.48 0.24
CA GLY A 60 -7.66 5.42 1.50
C GLY A 60 -7.91 6.81 2.08
N THR A 61 -7.60 6.99 3.36
CA THR A 61 -7.71 8.27 4.08
C THR A 61 -6.52 9.23 3.83
N GLY A 62 -5.69 8.97 2.83
CA GLY A 62 -4.55 9.82 2.46
C GLY A 62 -3.28 9.60 3.27
N ARG A 63 -3.13 8.45 3.90
CA ARG A 63 -2.00 8.12 4.80
C ARG A 63 -0.62 8.36 4.19
N MET A 64 -0.46 8.13 2.89
CA MET A 64 0.83 8.31 2.20
C MET A 64 1.03 9.72 1.64
N LEU A 65 -0.02 10.54 1.56
CA LEU A 65 0.04 11.87 0.97
C LEU A 65 1.07 12.82 1.61
N PRO A 66 1.26 12.87 2.94
CA PRO A 66 2.32 13.68 3.54
C PRO A 66 3.71 13.32 3.00
N THR A 67 4.01 12.02 2.88
CA THR A 67 5.28 11.52 2.37
C THR A 67 5.45 11.83 0.88
N ILE A 68 4.39 11.65 0.10
CA ILE A 68 4.36 11.97 -1.33
C ILE A 68 4.58 13.46 -1.57
N THR A 69 3.88 14.31 -0.83
CA THR A 69 4.01 15.77 -0.93
C THR A 69 5.43 16.22 -0.59
N ALA A 70 6.02 15.65 0.45
CA ALA A 70 7.40 15.94 0.84
C ALA A 70 8.44 15.47 -0.19
N SER A 71 8.09 14.53 -1.08
CA SER A 71 9.01 14.00 -2.09
C SER A 71 9.17 14.87 -3.34
N GLY A 72 8.44 15.98 -3.45
CA GLY A 72 8.67 17.03 -4.47
C GLY A 72 8.16 16.70 -5.87
N PHE A 73 7.09 15.92 -6.02
CA PHE A 73 6.38 15.74 -7.28
C PHE A 73 5.64 17.03 -7.67
N LYS A 74 5.62 17.36 -8.97
CA LYS A 74 4.93 18.56 -9.47
C LYS A 74 3.42 18.42 -9.37
N GLN A 75 2.89 17.23 -9.67
CA GLN A 75 1.46 16.91 -9.62
C GLN A 75 1.23 15.66 -8.78
N VAL A 76 0.33 15.76 -7.83
CA VAL A 76 -0.06 14.66 -6.94
C VAL A 76 -1.51 14.32 -7.19
N TYR A 77 -1.76 13.07 -7.53
CA TYR A 77 -3.09 12.49 -7.71
C TYR A 77 -3.31 11.43 -6.65
N ALA A 78 -4.51 11.38 -6.13
CA ALA A 78 -4.93 10.39 -5.15
C ALA A 78 -6.30 9.84 -5.54
N ALA A 79 -6.43 8.54 -5.59
CA ALA A 79 -7.65 7.89 -6.04
C ALA A 79 -8.04 6.74 -5.12
N ASP A 80 -9.35 6.61 -4.90
CA ASP A 80 -9.93 5.48 -4.17
C ASP A 80 -11.27 5.11 -4.78
N TYR A 81 -11.75 3.91 -4.52
CA TYR A 81 -13.09 3.47 -4.90
C TYR A 81 -14.16 4.01 -3.94
N SER A 82 -13.82 4.23 -2.66
CA SER A 82 -14.73 4.70 -1.60
C SER A 82 -14.85 6.23 -1.59
N ASP A 83 -16.08 6.72 -1.75
CA ASP A 83 -16.39 8.14 -1.59
C ASP A 83 -16.14 8.60 -0.16
N GLU A 84 -16.34 7.73 0.83
CA GLU A 84 -16.14 8.02 2.25
C GLU A 84 -14.66 8.25 2.57
N MET A 85 -13.77 7.42 1.99
CA MET A 85 -12.31 7.61 2.11
C MET A 85 -11.88 8.93 1.49
N LEU A 86 -12.37 9.24 0.29
CA LEU A 86 -12.07 10.49 -0.40
C LEU A 86 -12.63 11.71 0.33
N ALA A 87 -13.79 11.60 0.99
CA ALA A 87 -14.34 12.69 1.81
C ALA A 87 -13.38 13.06 2.94
N VAL A 88 -12.82 12.08 3.66
CA VAL A 88 -11.81 12.32 4.72
C VAL A 88 -10.57 13.02 4.15
N CYS A 89 -10.11 12.64 2.96
CA CYS A 89 -8.98 13.31 2.30
C CYS A 89 -9.31 14.77 1.95
N ASN A 90 -10.49 15.02 1.37
CA ASN A 90 -10.90 16.36 0.94
C ASN A 90 -11.10 17.35 2.11
N GLU A 91 -11.47 16.85 3.27
CA GLU A 91 -11.60 17.65 4.49
C GLU A 91 -10.24 18.01 5.13
N ASN A 92 -9.16 17.36 4.74
CA ASN A 92 -7.85 17.59 5.35
C ASN A 92 -7.10 18.75 4.64
N PRO A 93 -6.88 19.88 5.33
CA PRO A 93 -6.23 21.06 4.72
C PRO A 93 -4.78 20.80 4.28
N LEU A 94 -4.13 19.74 4.77
CA LEU A 94 -2.77 19.37 4.35
C LEU A 94 -2.72 18.81 2.93
N PHE A 95 -3.86 18.41 2.36
CA PHE A 95 -3.94 17.72 1.07
C PHE A 95 -4.49 18.59 -0.06
N LEU A 96 -4.64 19.91 0.13
CA LEU A 96 -5.21 20.86 -0.84
C LEU A 96 -4.54 20.87 -2.21
N LYS A 97 -3.30 20.38 -2.31
CA LYS A 97 -2.55 20.32 -3.58
C LYS A 97 -2.72 18.98 -4.32
N ALA A 98 -3.42 18.02 -3.75
CA ALA A 98 -3.67 16.74 -4.39
C ALA A 98 -4.98 16.77 -5.19
N HIS A 99 -4.97 16.08 -6.34
CA HIS A 99 -6.16 15.90 -7.18
C HIS A 99 -6.84 14.58 -6.79
N PHE A 100 -8.01 14.67 -6.16
CA PHE A 100 -8.77 13.50 -5.74
C PHE A 100 -9.76 13.07 -6.81
N SER A 101 -9.90 11.75 -7.01
CA SER A 101 -10.93 11.19 -7.88
C SER A 101 -11.34 9.78 -7.46
N LYS A 102 -12.61 9.46 -7.69
CA LYS A 102 -13.12 8.11 -7.51
C LYS A 102 -12.71 7.24 -8.68
N GLN A 103 -12.00 6.15 -8.41
CA GLN A 103 -11.50 5.23 -9.44
C GLN A 103 -11.60 3.76 -8.99
N ASP A 104 -11.87 2.90 -9.95
CA ASP A 104 -11.64 1.46 -9.79
C ASP A 104 -10.20 1.15 -10.18
N ILE A 105 -9.38 0.69 -9.25
CA ILE A 105 -7.95 0.40 -9.45
C ILE A 105 -7.70 -0.62 -10.58
N TYR A 106 -8.67 -1.47 -10.93
CA TYR A 106 -8.55 -2.43 -12.02
C TYR A 106 -8.94 -1.89 -13.40
N SER A 107 -9.47 -0.66 -13.47
CA SER A 107 -9.95 -0.04 -14.71
C SER A 107 -10.18 1.45 -14.47
N THR A 108 -9.10 2.20 -14.36
CA THR A 108 -9.19 3.64 -14.12
C THR A 108 -9.55 4.40 -15.39
N THR A 109 -10.11 5.60 -15.24
CA THR A 109 -10.43 6.50 -16.36
C THR A 109 -9.24 7.36 -16.79
N TYR A 110 -8.11 7.25 -16.12
CA TYR A 110 -6.91 8.02 -16.46
C TYR A 110 -6.33 7.61 -17.83
N PRO A 111 -5.77 8.56 -18.59
CA PRO A 111 -5.02 8.27 -19.80
C PRO A 111 -3.87 7.29 -19.55
N LYS A 112 -3.51 6.55 -20.61
CA LYS A 112 -2.30 5.73 -20.57
C LYS A 112 -1.06 6.59 -20.41
N GLN A 113 -0.06 6.08 -19.70
CA GLN A 113 1.26 6.72 -19.53
C GLN A 113 1.21 8.12 -18.89
N GLN A 114 0.19 8.37 -18.06
CA GLN A 114 0.01 9.68 -17.41
C GLN A 114 0.97 9.90 -16.24
N PHE A 115 1.38 8.86 -15.54
CA PHE A 115 2.08 8.99 -14.26
C PHE A 115 3.54 8.59 -14.35
N SER A 116 4.42 9.42 -13.80
CA SER A 116 5.84 9.10 -13.60
C SER A 116 6.00 8.01 -12.53
N VAL A 117 5.12 8.02 -11.52
CA VAL A 117 5.10 7.04 -10.43
C VAL A 117 3.66 6.65 -10.10
N VAL A 118 3.42 5.37 -9.91
CA VAL A 118 2.21 4.85 -9.25
C VAL A 118 2.64 4.23 -7.92
N LEU A 119 1.99 4.65 -6.84
CA LEU A 119 2.16 4.12 -5.49
C LEU A 119 0.89 3.38 -5.09
N SER A 120 1.04 2.13 -4.62
CA SER A 120 -0.08 1.32 -4.16
C SER A 120 0.25 0.68 -2.82
N SER A 121 -0.23 1.28 -1.74
CA SER A 121 0.05 0.83 -0.38
C SER A 121 -1.08 -0.02 0.17
N ARG A 122 -0.73 -1.19 0.74
CA ARG A 122 -1.66 -2.10 1.43
C ARG A 122 -2.80 -2.65 0.58
N PHE A 123 -2.58 -2.82 -0.73
CA PHE A 123 -3.63 -3.29 -1.62
C PHE A 123 -3.35 -4.67 -2.23
N LEU A 124 -2.13 -4.97 -2.70
CA LEU A 124 -1.84 -6.20 -3.46
C LEU A 124 -2.28 -7.47 -2.72
N PHE A 125 -2.12 -7.52 -1.41
CA PHE A 125 -2.54 -8.68 -0.61
C PHE A 125 -4.06 -8.79 -0.40
N HIS A 126 -4.83 -7.84 -0.91
CA HIS A 126 -6.28 -7.90 -1.02
C HIS A 126 -6.76 -8.22 -2.44
N CYS A 127 -5.85 -8.31 -3.40
CA CYS A 127 -6.14 -8.48 -4.81
C CYS A 127 -6.17 -9.97 -5.18
N ASP A 128 -7.28 -10.42 -5.74
CA ASP A 128 -7.48 -11.78 -6.27
C ASP A 128 -7.03 -11.91 -7.74
N ASP A 129 -7.08 -10.81 -8.50
CA ASP A 129 -6.66 -10.74 -9.90
C ASP A 129 -5.45 -9.79 -10.05
N GLN A 130 -4.28 -10.29 -9.65
CA GLN A 130 -3.04 -9.52 -9.66
C GLN A 130 -2.55 -9.23 -11.08
N ASP A 131 -2.88 -10.08 -12.03
CA ASP A 131 -2.50 -9.94 -13.44
C ASP A 131 -3.22 -8.72 -14.06
N ARG A 132 -4.53 -8.59 -13.84
CA ARG A 132 -5.31 -7.43 -14.26
C ARG A 132 -4.83 -6.14 -13.58
N LEU A 133 -4.50 -6.20 -12.29
CA LEU A 133 -3.96 -5.06 -11.55
C LEU A 133 -2.64 -4.57 -12.16
N PHE A 134 -1.71 -5.48 -12.45
CA PHE A 134 -0.42 -5.11 -13.03
C PHE A 134 -0.55 -4.63 -14.47
N SER A 135 -1.50 -5.15 -15.25
CA SER A 135 -1.84 -4.62 -16.58
C SER A 135 -2.30 -3.16 -16.50
N GLU A 136 -3.11 -2.82 -15.49
CA GLU A 136 -3.54 -1.43 -15.30
C GLU A 136 -2.39 -0.53 -14.84
N PHE A 137 -1.53 -0.99 -13.93
CA PHE A 137 -0.34 -0.25 -13.54
C PHE A 137 0.59 0.00 -14.73
N GLU A 138 0.81 -1.03 -15.57
CA GLU A 138 1.60 -0.88 -16.82
C GLU A 138 0.99 0.19 -17.74
N ARG A 139 -0.31 0.17 -17.93
CA ARG A 139 -1.02 1.14 -18.76
C ARG A 139 -0.87 2.57 -18.25
N LEU A 140 -0.92 2.77 -16.92
CA LEU A 140 -0.90 4.09 -16.27
C LEU A 140 0.48 4.73 -16.23
N ILE A 141 1.53 3.92 -16.08
CA ILE A 141 2.90 4.38 -15.86
C ILE A 141 3.54 4.76 -17.19
N ALA A 142 4.16 5.94 -17.22
CA ALA A 142 4.94 6.42 -18.34
C ALA A 142 6.17 5.52 -18.60
N PRO A 143 6.75 5.52 -19.83
CA PRO A 143 8.04 4.86 -20.07
C PRO A 143 9.08 5.34 -19.06
N GLU A 144 9.93 4.43 -18.59
CA GLU A 144 10.95 4.68 -17.55
C GLU A 144 10.38 5.12 -16.19
N GLY A 145 9.05 5.11 -16.00
CA GLY A 145 8.38 5.43 -14.74
C GLY A 145 8.43 4.26 -13.75
N TYR A 146 7.88 4.48 -12.57
CA TYR A 146 8.07 3.57 -11.43
C TYR A 146 6.73 3.11 -10.84
N LEU A 147 6.72 1.87 -10.36
CA LEU A 147 5.68 1.29 -9.52
C LEU A 147 6.25 1.01 -8.15
N ILE A 148 5.63 1.56 -7.09
CA ILE A 148 6.01 1.29 -5.70
C ILE A 148 4.80 0.69 -4.98
N PHE A 149 4.97 -0.50 -4.41
CA PHE A 149 3.88 -1.19 -3.72
C PHE A 149 4.40 -2.12 -2.63
N ASP A 150 3.50 -2.69 -1.85
CA ASP A 150 3.83 -3.68 -0.83
C ASP A 150 3.07 -4.99 -1.01
N SER A 151 3.68 -6.08 -0.56
CA SER A 151 3.11 -7.42 -0.56
C SER A 151 3.32 -8.11 0.78
N LEU A 152 2.49 -9.10 1.08
CA LEU A 152 2.70 -10.02 2.21
C LEU A 152 3.44 -11.26 1.73
N ARG A 153 4.50 -11.63 2.44
CA ARG A 153 5.25 -12.86 2.19
C ARG A 153 4.59 -14.06 2.86
N TRP A 154 4.09 -13.87 4.06
CA TRP A 154 3.30 -14.84 4.79
C TRP A 154 2.34 -14.16 5.78
N SER A 155 1.25 -14.82 6.12
CA SER A 155 0.31 -14.36 7.13
C SER A 155 -0.44 -15.55 7.72
N PRO A 156 -0.64 -15.64 9.05
CA PRO A 156 -1.49 -16.67 9.67
C PRO A 156 -2.93 -16.65 9.16
N ARG A 157 -3.40 -15.49 8.65
CA ARG A 157 -4.74 -15.34 8.08
C ARG A 157 -4.99 -16.21 6.85
N THR A 158 -3.94 -16.67 6.17
CA THR A 158 -4.08 -17.63 5.07
C THR A 158 -4.44 -19.03 5.53
N TRP A 159 -4.23 -19.35 6.82
CA TRP A 159 -4.48 -20.68 7.39
C TRP A 159 -5.78 -20.77 8.18
N THR A 160 -6.33 -19.63 8.62
CA THR A 160 -7.53 -19.59 9.46
C THR A 160 -8.54 -18.60 8.89
N ARG A 161 -9.68 -19.12 8.41
CA ARG A 161 -10.83 -18.30 8.04
C ARG A 161 -11.56 -17.68 9.24
N LEU A 162 -11.22 -18.09 10.46
CA LEU A 162 -11.91 -17.72 11.69
C LEU A 162 -11.93 -16.24 12.04
N PHE A 163 -11.04 -15.43 11.43
CA PHE A 163 -10.94 -13.99 11.66
C PHE A 163 -11.00 -13.16 10.37
N SER A 164 -11.28 -13.78 9.21
CA SER A 164 -11.24 -13.10 7.91
C SER A 164 -12.27 -11.97 7.80
N GLU A 165 -13.49 -12.20 8.27
CA GLU A 165 -14.58 -11.21 8.20
C GLU A 165 -14.30 -9.95 9.04
N GLN A 166 -13.79 -10.12 10.25
CA GLN A 166 -13.49 -8.99 11.17
C GLN A 166 -12.27 -8.15 10.73
N LEU A 167 -11.41 -8.69 9.88
CA LEU A 167 -10.16 -8.06 9.45
C LEU A 167 -10.18 -7.64 7.97
N GLY A 168 -11.33 -7.56 7.34
CA GLY A 168 -11.48 -7.08 5.95
C GLY A 168 -11.26 -8.16 4.89
N GLY A 169 -11.71 -9.40 5.13
CA GLY A 169 -11.74 -10.49 4.14
C GLY A 169 -10.42 -11.25 3.95
N ASP A 170 -10.36 -12.10 2.93
CA ASP A 170 -9.21 -12.95 2.63
C ASP A 170 -7.98 -12.11 2.22
N VAL A 171 -6.79 -12.64 2.53
CA VAL A 171 -5.51 -12.05 2.12
C VAL A 171 -4.71 -13.03 1.28
N TYR A 172 -3.99 -12.48 0.30
CA TYR A 172 -3.11 -13.22 -0.60
C TYR A 172 -1.65 -12.96 -0.24
N THR A 173 -0.84 -13.99 -0.28
CA THR A 173 0.60 -13.89 -0.03
C THR A 173 1.38 -14.13 -1.31
N ASN A 174 2.49 -13.43 -1.45
CA ASN A 174 3.35 -13.53 -2.61
C ASN A 174 4.76 -13.92 -2.21
N SER A 175 5.30 -14.95 -2.85
CA SER A 175 6.73 -15.22 -2.77
C SER A 175 7.52 -14.16 -3.54
N THR A 176 8.79 -13.98 -3.19
CA THR A 176 9.69 -13.11 -3.94
C THR A 176 9.71 -13.48 -5.43
N SER A 177 9.79 -14.78 -5.74
CA SER A 177 9.81 -15.25 -7.14
C SER A 177 8.50 -15.00 -7.89
N SER A 178 7.34 -15.04 -7.22
CA SER A 178 6.06 -14.73 -7.87
C SER A 178 5.96 -13.27 -8.27
N ILE A 179 6.47 -12.34 -7.44
CA ILE A 179 6.52 -10.92 -7.79
C ILE A 179 7.47 -10.66 -8.95
N TYR A 180 8.65 -11.31 -9.00
CA TYR A 180 9.56 -11.19 -10.15
C TYR A 180 8.91 -11.65 -11.45
N LYS A 181 8.20 -12.78 -11.43
CA LYS A 181 7.47 -13.28 -12.60
C LYS A 181 6.34 -12.32 -13.03
N LEU A 182 5.59 -11.82 -12.07
CA LEU A 182 4.50 -10.87 -12.34
C LEU A 182 5.04 -9.55 -12.93
N ALA A 183 6.14 -9.03 -12.38
CA ALA A 183 6.81 -7.83 -12.89
C ALA A 183 7.31 -8.04 -14.33
N ASP A 184 8.01 -9.14 -14.60
CA ASP A 184 8.54 -9.43 -15.93
C ASP A 184 7.44 -9.61 -16.98
N ALA A 185 6.36 -10.31 -16.64
CA ALA A 185 5.19 -10.50 -17.51
C ALA A 185 4.52 -9.19 -17.95
N HIS A 186 4.62 -8.13 -17.12
CA HIS A 186 4.03 -6.81 -17.39
C HIS A 186 5.08 -5.74 -17.75
N GLY A 187 6.27 -6.13 -18.19
CA GLY A 187 7.27 -5.20 -18.69
C GLY A 187 7.96 -4.34 -17.63
N PHE A 188 7.96 -4.79 -16.37
CA PHE A 188 8.69 -4.14 -15.29
C PHE A 188 10.00 -4.84 -14.97
N GLU A 189 10.97 -4.05 -14.53
CA GLU A 189 12.22 -4.50 -13.90
C GLU A 189 12.19 -4.19 -12.41
N VAL A 190 12.56 -5.15 -11.56
CA VAL A 190 12.69 -4.94 -10.11
C VAL A 190 13.98 -4.19 -9.82
N ILE A 191 13.88 -2.96 -9.32
CA ILE A 191 15.04 -2.11 -8.98
C ILE A 191 15.56 -2.43 -7.58
N ASP A 192 14.65 -2.48 -6.59
CA ASP A 192 14.98 -2.85 -5.20
C ASP A 192 13.73 -3.41 -4.51
N SER A 193 13.96 -4.14 -3.43
CA SER A 193 12.90 -4.53 -2.52
C SER A 193 13.43 -4.70 -1.10
N GLN A 194 12.65 -4.32 -0.11
CA GLN A 194 13.04 -4.47 1.29
C GLN A 194 11.94 -5.10 2.11
N VAL A 195 12.35 -6.00 3.01
CA VAL A 195 11.45 -6.70 3.92
C VAL A 195 11.41 -6.02 5.28
N ILE A 196 10.21 -5.91 5.83
CA ILE A 196 9.95 -5.28 7.13
C ILE A 196 8.97 -6.15 7.93
N LEU A 197 8.87 -5.86 9.20
CA LEU A 197 7.94 -6.43 10.18
C LEU A 197 8.14 -7.94 10.41
N LEU A 198 8.51 -8.27 11.63
CA LEU A 198 8.66 -9.66 12.08
C LEU A 198 7.31 -10.37 12.15
N PHE A 199 6.27 -9.64 12.56
CA PHE A 199 4.90 -10.13 12.65
C PHE A 199 3.99 -9.44 11.63
N PRO A 200 2.84 -10.05 11.30
CA PRO A 200 1.79 -9.33 10.56
C PRO A 200 1.40 -8.03 11.27
N SER A 201 1.16 -6.96 10.52
CA SER A 201 0.97 -5.61 11.05
C SER A 201 -0.12 -5.49 12.13
N PHE A 202 -1.18 -6.31 12.07
CA PHE A 202 -2.24 -6.28 13.08
C PHE A 202 -1.77 -6.78 14.46
N VAL A 203 -0.74 -7.64 14.53
CA VAL A 203 -0.21 -8.19 15.79
C VAL A 203 0.40 -7.08 16.64
N TYR A 204 1.04 -6.09 16.01
CA TYR A 204 1.67 -4.98 16.72
C TYR A 204 0.70 -4.17 17.56
N ASN A 205 -0.58 -4.10 17.15
CA ASN A 205 -1.62 -3.39 17.91
C ASN A 205 -1.92 -4.02 19.29
N PHE A 206 -1.57 -5.28 19.48
CA PHE A 206 -1.76 -6.00 20.75
C PHE A 206 -0.50 -6.01 21.64
N ILE A 207 0.63 -5.47 21.13
CA ILE A 207 1.90 -5.45 21.88
C ILE A 207 1.91 -4.28 22.85
N PRO A 208 2.07 -4.51 24.16
CA PRO A 208 2.21 -3.43 25.15
C PRO A 208 3.37 -2.49 24.81
N GLY A 209 3.17 -1.19 24.99
CA GLY A 209 4.18 -0.17 24.64
C GLY A 209 5.55 -0.38 25.28
N ILE A 210 5.60 -0.96 26.49
CA ILE A 210 6.85 -1.29 27.18
C ILE A 210 7.68 -2.34 26.43
N LEU A 211 7.04 -3.22 25.66
CA LEU A 211 7.72 -4.26 24.87
C LEU A 211 8.12 -3.77 23.47
N MET A 212 7.73 -2.59 23.07
CA MET A 212 8.05 -2.08 21.73
C MET A 212 9.56 -1.82 21.54
N ARG A 213 10.26 -1.29 22.54
CA ARG A 213 11.72 -1.05 22.43
C ARG A 213 12.52 -2.33 22.21
N PRO A 214 12.38 -3.39 23.03
CA PRO A 214 13.07 -4.66 22.77
C PRO A 214 12.63 -5.31 21.46
N LEU A 215 11.36 -5.17 21.05
CA LEU A 215 10.89 -5.67 19.77
C LEU A 215 11.55 -4.95 18.59
N ILE A 216 11.65 -3.62 18.60
CA ILE A 216 12.32 -2.83 17.56
C ILE A 216 13.79 -3.24 17.44
N TRP A 217 14.47 -3.46 18.56
CA TRP A 217 15.82 -3.99 18.56
C TRP A 217 15.89 -5.39 17.92
N LEU A 218 14.97 -6.27 18.28
CA LEU A 218 14.86 -7.61 17.70
C LEU A 218 14.60 -7.53 16.19
N GLU A 219 13.71 -6.64 15.73
CA GLU A 219 13.43 -6.38 14.31
C GLU A 219 14.71 -6.01 13.53
N SER A 220 15.62 -5.24 14.16
CA SER A 220 16.83 -4.78 13.49
C SER A 220 17.86 -5.87 13.24
N ILE A 221 17.90 -6.91 14.09
CA ILE A 221 18.87 -8.01 14.01
C ILE A 221 18.29 -9.29 13.42
N TRP A 222 16.95 -9.37 13.27
CA TRP A 222 16.29 -10.60 12.85
C TRP A 222 16.49 -10.89 11.36
N PRO A 223 16.66 -12.17 10.98
CA PRO A 223 16.85 -12.53 9.58
C PRO A 223 15.70 -12.06 8.68
N SER A 224 16.05 -11.48 7.55
CA SER A 224 15.09 -10.98 6.55
C SER A 224 14.12 -12.06 6.04
N LEU A 225 14.56 -13.33 6.08
CA LEU A 225 13.75 -14.48 5.66
C LEU A 225 12.44 -14.62 6.44
N LEU A 226 12.43 -14.26 7.73
CA LEU A 226 11.27 -14.41 8.62
C LEU A 226 10.34 -13.20 8.65
N LYS A 227 10.72 -12.09 8.00
CA LYS A 227 9.87 -10.90 7.93
C LYS A 227 8.67 -11.12 7.03
N THR A 228 7.54 -10.53 7.43
CA THR A 228 6.22 -10.83 6.88
C THR A 228 5.83 -9.99 5.69
N LYS A 229 6.36 -8.77 5.59
CA LYS A 229 5.98 -7.77 4.60
C LYS A 229 7.18 -7.36 3.75
N GLN A 230 6.95 -7.14 2.47
CA GLN A 230 7.97 -6.69 1.53
C GLN A 230 7.45 -5.49 0.73
N VAL A 231 8.23 -4.43 0.64
CA VAL A 231 7.96 -3.26 -0.20
C VAL A 231 8.88 -3.31 -1.40
N TRP A 232 8.36 -2.94 -2.55
CA TRP A 232 8.97 -3.08 -3.84
C TRP A 232 9.04 -1.76 -4.59
N ILE A 233 10.10 -1.55 -5.35
CA ILE A 233 10.18 -0.55 -6.40
C ILE A 233 10.54 -1.23 -7.72
N LEU A 234 9.69 -1.01 -8.71
CA LEU A 234 9.82 -1.52 -10.06
C LEU A 234 9.94 -0.35 -11.02
N LYS A 235 10.65 -0.55 -12.12
CA LYS A 235 10.78 0.42 -13.20
C LYS A 235 10.16 -0.15 -14.47
N LYS A 236 9.35 0.62 -15.16
CA LYS A 236 8.80 0.24 -16.47
C LYS A 236 9.92 0.28 -17.52
N ARG A 237 10.03 -0.78 -18.31
CA ARG A 237 10.97 -0.90 -19.43
C ARG A 237 10.55 -0.06 -20.64
#